data_16508d70818250a2b91781d399ad79ac
#
_entry.id   16508d70818250a2b91781d399ad79ac
#
_cell.length_a   1.000
_cell.length_b   1.000
_cell.length_c   1.000
_cell.angle_alpha   90.00
_cell.angle_beta   90.00
_cell.angle_gamma   90.00
#
_symmetry.space_group_name_H-M   'P 1'
#
loop_
_entity.id
_entity.type
_entity.pdbx_description
1 polymer ?
#
loop_
_entity_poly.entity_id
_entity_poly.type
_entity_poly.pdbx_seq_one_letter_code
_entity_poly.pdbx_strand_id
1 'polypeptide(L)'
;MTRMAATRDGYGQALLDMAVNEKVVVLEADLGKSTKSLHFRKAHPERTVSCGIGEQNMLLTAAGLAASGYIPFASTFAIFTERAFEQMRNGIARPNLAVHLCGSHGGTHTGTDGSSAQSIEDLGIYRTLPNVVVLHPCDDVSTRVLTNQLVDLGKPSYTRTARNKTPVFYDGRELSLIHISEPTRLSW
;
A
#
# COMPACT_ATOMS: atom_id res chain seq x y z
N MET A 1 -23.42 5.06 18.05
CA MET A 1 -23.21 5.17 16.60
C MET A 1 -21.88 4.51 16.25
N THR A 2 -21.86 3.64 15.26
CA THR A 2 -20.60 3.03 14.79
C THR A 2 -19.68 4.09 14.20
N ARG A 3 -18.41 4.11 14.60
CA ARG A 3 -17.40 5.02 14.01
C ARG A 3 -17.25 4.72 12.52
N MET A 4 -17.14 5.78 11.72
CA MET A 4 -16.97 5.71 10.26
C MET A 4 -15.62 6.32 9.88
N ALA A 5 -14.77 5.58 9.19
CA ALA A 5 -13.46 6.04 8.73
C ALA A 5 -13.07 5.41 7.38
N ALA A 6 -12.20 6.07 6.62
CA ALA A 6 -11.73 5.52 5.35
C ALA A 6 -10.44 4.70 5.55
N THR A 7 -10.31 3.58 4.85
CA THR A 7 -9.11 2.74 4.94
C THR A 7 -7.83 3.50 4.59
N ARG A 8 -7.88 4.44 3.63
CA ARG A 8 -6.74 5.31 3.32
C ARG A 8 -6.28 6.20 4.49
N ASP A 9 -7.20 6.56 5.42
CA ASP A 9 -6.82 7.33 6.60
C ASP A 9 -5.98 6.47 7.55
N GLY A 10 -6.33 5.18 7.69
CA GLY A 10 -5.53 4.20 8.41
C GLY A 10 -4.12 4.01 7.81
N TYR A 11 -4.02 3.98 6.46
CA TYR A 11 -2.72 3.95 5.78
C TYR A 11 -1.87 5.17 6.10
N GLY A 12 -2.43 6.38 5.97
CA GLY A 12 -1.70 7.61 6.29
C GLY A 12 -1.21 7.67 7.74
N GLN A 13 -2.01 7.14 8.69
CA GLN A 13 -1.62 7.06 10.10
C GLN A 13 -0.51 6.02 10.31
N ALA A 14 -0.59 4.86 9.64
CA ALA A 14 0.45 3.84 9.72
C ALA A 14 1.82 4.38 9.24
N LEU A 15 1.84 5.16 8.16
CA LEU A 15 3.08 5.79 7.70
C LEU A 15 3.72 6.67 8.78
N LEU A 16 2.92 7.43 9.54
CA LEU A 16 3.42 8.24 10.65
C LEU A 16 3.92 7.39 11.81
N ASP A 17 3.21 6.30 12.14
CA ASP A 17 3.63 5.39 13.21
C ASP A 17 5.00 4.75 12.89
N MET A 18 5.21 4.37 11.62
CA MET A 18 6.46 3.77 11.16
C MET A 18 7.62 4.76 11.04
N ALA A 19 7.38 6.06 11.16
CA ALA A 19 8.41 7.09 11.03
C ALA A 19 9.53 7.00 12.07
N VAL A 20 9.32 6.28 13.16
CA VAL A 20 10.36 5.96 14.16
C VAL A 20 11.49 5.09 13.57
N ASN A 21 11.22 4.35 12.51
CA ASN A 21 12.21 3.60 11.76
C ASN A 21 12.79 4.49 10.64
N GLU A 22 14.04 4.90 10.79
CA GLU A 22 14.72 5.80 9.83
C GLU A 22 14.90 5.20 8.43
N LYS A 23 14.78 3.88 8.28
CA LYS A 23 14.83 3.20 6.98
C LYS A 23 13.55 3.34 6.17
N VAL A 24 12.45 3.73 6.81
CA VAL A 24 11.17 3.94 6.12
C VAL A 24 11.24 5.20 5.26
N VAL A 25 11.01 5.03 3.96
CA VAL A 25 10.96 6.10 2.96
C VAL A 25 9.62 6.02 2.24
N VAL A 26 8.98 7.16 2.01
CA VAL A 26 7.66 7.24 1.37
C VAL A 26 7.80 7.84 -0.02
N LEU A 27 7.21 7.17 -1.02
CA LEU A 27 7.17 7.65 -2.41
C LEU A 27 5.71 7.91 -2.83
N GLU A 28 5.52 8.90 -3.67
CA GLU A 28 4.18 9.23 -4.18
C GLU A 28 4.26 9.77 -5.63
N ALA A 29 3.17 9.57 -6.38
CA ALA A 29 3.02 9.99 -7.77
C ALA A 29 1.97 11.13 -7.86
N ASP A 30 2.26 12.27 -7.21
CA ASP A 30 1.44 13.50 -7.19
C ASP A 30 0.01 13.33 -6.62
N LEU A 31 -0.22 12.28 -5.84
CA LEU A 31 -1.52 11.97 -5.22
C LEU A 31 -1.47 11.88 -3.69
N GLY A 32 -0.42 12.43 -3.07
CA GLY A 32 -0.18 12.31 -1.63
C GLY A 32 -1.34 12.80 -0.75
N LYS A 33 -2.10 13.82 -1.17
CA LYS A 33 -3.30 14.29 -0.46
C LYS A 33 -4.40 13.22 -0.46
N SER A 34 -4.58 12.54 -1.58
CA SER A 34 -5.64 11.54 -1.76
C SER A 34 -5.28 10.20 -1.12
N THR A 35 -4.05 9.76 -1.23
CA THR A 35 -3.52 8.52 -0.63
C THR A 35 -3.20 8.67 0.85
N LYS A 36 -3.16 9.91 1.37
CA LYS A 36 -2.78 10.30 2.75
C LYS A 36 -1.27 10.23 3.05
N SER A 37 -0.42 9.88 2.10
CA SER A 37 1.04 9.96 2.24
C SER A 37 1.54 11.40 2.47
N LEU A 38 0.73 12.42 2.12
CA LEU A 38 1.03 13.82 2.43
C LEU A 38 1.27 14.07 3.93
N HIS A 39 0.67 13.29 4.83
CA HIS A 39 0.90 13.44 6.27
C HIS A 39 2.36 13.13 6.61
N PHE A 40 2.90 12.04 6.07
CA PHE A 40 4.32 11.69 6.23
C PHE A 40 5.23 12.74 5.57
N ARG A 41 4.91 13.19 4.34
CA ARG A 41 5.69 14.22 3.64
C ARG A 41 5.81 15.53 4.43
N LYS A 42 4.74 15.92 5.13
CA LYS A 42 4.77 17.13 5.97
C LYS A 42 5.63 16.98 7.22
N ALA A 43 5.66 15.80 7.81
CA ALA A 43 6.43 15.50 9.02
C ALA A 43 7.90 15.15 8.71
N HIS A 44 8.14 14.47 7.59
CA HIS A 44 9.44 13.92 7.18
C HIS A 44 9.71 14.18 5.70
N PRO A 45 9.86 15.46 5.27
CA PRO A 45 10.09 15.80 3.86
C PRO A 45 11.40 15.21 3.32
N GLU A 46 12.42 15.03 4.18
CA GLU A 46 13.73 14.46 3.85
C GLU A 46 13.69 12.96 3.52
N ARG A 47 12.63 12.29 3.92
CA ARG A 47 12.38 10.87 3.66
C ARG A 47 11.20 10.64 2.72
N THR A 48 10.84 11.66 1.95
CA THR A 48 9.76 11.57 0.97
C THR A 48 10.27 11.89 -0.42
N VAL A 49 9.92 11.03 -1.38
CA VAL A 49 10.25 11.22 -2.79
C VAL A 49 8.96 11.44 -3.58
N SER A 50 8.81 12.62 -4.15
CA SER A 50 7.74 12.89 -5.12
C SER A 50 8.25 12.59 -6.52
N CYS A 51 7.63 11.61 -7.18
CA CYS A 51 8.04 11.15 -8.52
C CYS A 51 7.23 11.82 -9.64
N GLY A 52 6.41 12.83 -9.32
CA GLY A 52 5.46 13.41 -10.26
C GLY A 52 4.44 12.36 -10.74
N ILE A 53 3.82 12.59 -11.89
CA ILE A 53 2.88 11.65 -12.50
C ILE A 53 3.68 10.58 -13.28
N GLY A 54 4.41 9.74 -12.53
CA GLY A 54 5.34 8.75 -13.10
C GLY A 54 5.40 7.47 -12.26
N GLU A 55 4.35 6.66 -12.30
CA GLU A 55 4.20 5.46 -11.45
C GLU A 55 5.29 4.42 -11.74
N GLN A 56 5.71 4.28 -12.99
CA GLN A 56 6.80 3.38 -13.38
C GLN A 56 8.13 3.82 -12.74
N ASN A 57 8.44 5.14 -12.81
CA ASN A 57 9.61 5.71 -12.16
C ASN A 57 9.53 5.56 -10.64
N MET A 58 8.36 5.78 -10.05
CA MET A 58 8.14 5.61 -8.61
C MET A 58 8.48 4.20 -8.15
N LEU A 59 8.00 3.16 -8.86
CA LEU A 59 8.29 1.77 -8.48
C LEU A 59 9.75 1.39 -8.70
N LEU A 60 10.41 1.84 -9.77
CA LEU A 60 11.83 1.56 -9.97
C LEU A 60 12.72 2.31 -8.97
N THR A 61 12.35 3.54 -8.59
CA THR A 61 13.00 4.27 -7.51
C THR A 61 12.85 3.53 -6.17
N ALA A 62 11.64 3.05 -5.87
CA ALA A 62 11.39 2.23 -4.69
C ALA A 62 12.21 0.93 -4.71
N ALA A 63 12.33 0.26 -5.87
CA ALA A 63 13.16 -0.93 -6.02
C ALA A 63 14.64 -0.65 -5.70
N GLY A 64 15.18 0.47 -6.21
CA GLY A 64 16.54 0.91 -5.93
C GLY A 64 16.78 1.21 -4.45
N LEU A 65 15.83 1.87 -3.80
CA LEU A 65 15.88 2.15 -2.36
C LEU A 65 15.84 0.85 -1.54
N ALA A 66 14.95 -0.10 -1.90
CA ALA A 66 14.89 -1.39 -1.21
C ALA A 66 16.18 -2.20 -1.37
N ALA A 67 16.77 -2.21 -2.58
CA ALA A 67 18.06 -2.85 -2.83
C ALA A 67 19.22 -2.18 -2.04
N SER A 68 19.05 -0.91 -1.65
CA SER A 68 20.00 -0.16 -0.81
C SER A 68 19.74 -0.29 0.69
N GLY A 69 18.77 -1.14 1.10
CA GLY A 69 18.50 -1.44 2.51
C GLY A 69 17.48 -0.51 3.18
N TYR A 70 16.74 0.31 2.41
CA TYR A 70 15.59 1.07 2.87
C TYR A 70 14.31 0.25 2.79
N ILE A 71 13.24 0.75 3.42
CA ILE A 71 11.90 0.13 3.42
C ILE A 71 10.93 1.11 2.76
N PRO A 72 10.79 1.07 1.42
CA PRO A 72 9.97 2.01 0.68
C PRO A 72 8.49 1.66 0.71
N PHE A 73 7.66 2.67 1.02
CA PHE A 73 6.21 2.67 0.89
C PHE A 73 5.82 3.60 -0.26
N ALA A 74 5.38 3.03 -1.36
CA ALA A 74 4.96 3.77 -2.56
C ALA A 74 3.44 3.83 -2.67
N SER A 75 2.85 4.97 -3.02
CA SER A 75 1.39 5.09 -3.09
C SER A 75 0.92 5.95 -4.26
N THR A 76 -0.14 5.46 -4.92
CA THR A 76 -0.90 6.14 -5.96
C THR A 76 -2.33 5.60 -6.00
N PHE A 77 -3.15 5.93 -7.00
CA PHE A 77 -4.44 5.25 -7.18
C PHE A 77 -4.25 3.83 -7.71
N ALA A 78 -5.15 2.92 -7.32
CA ALA A 78 -5.11 1.53 -7.73
C ALA A 78 -5.01 1.38 -9.26
N ILE A 79 -5.85 2.10 -10.01
CA ILE A 79 -5.82 2.08 -11.48
C ILE A 79 -4.47 2.54 -12.06
N PHE A 80 -3.78 3.48 -11.40
CA PHE A 80 -2.50 3.97 -11.90
C PHE A 80 -1.34 3.04 -11.53
N THR A 81 -1.49 2.21 -10.50
CA THR A 81 -0.51 1.15 -10.21
C THR A 81 -0.39 0.16 -11.35
N GLU A 82 -1.46 -0.05 -12.12
CA GLU A 82 -1.50 -0.99 -13.23
C GLU A 82 -0.58 -0.57 -14.40
N ARG A 83 -0.38 0.74 -14.60
CA ARG A 83 0.62 1.26 -15.55
C ARG A 83 2.04 0.79 -15.22
N ALA A 84 2.34 0.56 -13.96
CA ALA A 84 3.64 0.15 -13.46
C ALA A 84 3.71 -1.36 -13.09
N PHE A 85 2.77 -2.16 -13.61
CA PHE A 85 2.70 -3.59 -13.30
C PHE A 85 3.97 -4.34 -13.71
N GLU A 86 4.54 -4.03 -14.88
CA GLU A 86 5.78 -4.65 -15.33
C GLU A 86 6.95 -4.34 -14.39
N GLN A 87 7.07 -3.10 -13.93
CA GLN A 87 8.10 -2.67 -12.98
C GLN A 87 7.92 -3.37 -11.62
N MET A 88 6.67 -3.56 -11.18
CA MET A 88 6.39 -4.37 -9.99
C MET A 88 6.80 -5.83 -10.19
N ARG A 89 6.49 -6.41 -11.35
CA ARG A 89 6.79 -7.81 -11.67
C ARG A 89 8.29 -8.07 -11.74
N ASN A 90 9.02 -7.35 -12.58
CA ASN A 90 10.43 -7.63 -12.87
C ASN A 90 11.40 -6.89 -11.94
N GLY A 91 11.04 -5.64 -11.55
CA GLY A 91 11.90 -4.81 -10.71
C GLY A 91 11.79 -5.13 -9.20
N ILE A 92 10.66 -5.68 -8.76
CA ILE A 92 10.35 -5.84 -7.33
C ILE A 92 10.03 -7.28 -6.97
N ALA A 93 9.00 -7.89 -7.57
CA ALA A 93 8.53 -9.23 -7.19
C ALA A 93 9.54 -10.33 -7.53
N ARG A 94 10.14 -10.27 -8.73
CA ARG A 94 11.13 -11.26 -9.18
C ARG A 94 12.38 -11.29 -8.29
N PRO A 95 13.03 -10.16 -7.97
CA PRO A 95 14.17 -10.13 -7.02
C PRO A 95 13.74 -10.19 -5.56
N ASN A 96 12.44 -10.27 -5.25
CA ASN A 96 11.86 -10.32 -3.90
C ASN A 96 12.26 -9.13 -3.01
N LEU A 97 12.25 -7.93 -3.55
CA LEU A 97 12.57 -6.71 -2.80
C LEU A 97 11.39 -6.27 -1.92
N ALA A 98 11.66 -5.90 -0.68
CA ALA A 98 10.65 -5.45 0.29
C ALA A 98 10.17 -4.02 -0.05
N VAL A 99 9.35 -3.90 -1.10
CA VAL A 99 8.66 -2.67 -1.51
C VAL A 99 7.17 -2.82 -1.20
N HIS A 100 6.57 -1.83 -0.56
CA HIS A 100 5.18 -1.83 -0.15
C HIS A 100 4.38 -0.84 -0.97
N LEU A 101 3.65 -1.35 -1.98
CA LEU A 101 2.81 -0.56 -2.86
C LEU A 101 1.39 -0.44 -2.30
N CYS A 102 0.88 0.78 -2.17
CA CYS A 102 -0.50 1.06 -1.81
C CYS A 102 -1.27 1.64 -3.00
N GLY A 103 -2.28 0.88 -3.48
CA GLY A 103 -3.25 1.32 -4.46
C GLY A 103 -4.50 1.87 -3.79
N SER A 104 -4.65 3.18 -3.75
CA SER A 104 -5.83 3.83 -3.19
C SER A 104 -6.95 3.95 -4.21
N HIS A 105 -8.18 4.15 -3.76
CA HIS A 105 -9.36 4.33 -4.61
C HIS A 105 -9.65 3.10 -5.49
N GLY A 106 -9.39 1.88 -4.99
CA GLY A 106 -9.69 0.65 -5.72
C GLY A 106 -11.19 0.37 -5.83
N GLY A 107 -11.58 -0.27 -6.94
CA GLY A 107 -12.94 -0.68 -7.22
C GLY A 107 -13.91 0.46 -7.52
N THR A 108 -15.19 0.13 -7.60
CA THR A 108 -16.29 1.08 -7.84
C THR A 108 -16.47 2.10 -6.71
N HIS A 109 -15.87 1.86 -5.55
CA HIS A 109 -15.90 2.74 -4.39
C HIS A 109 -15.19 4.10 -4.62
N THR A 110 -14.45 4.25 -5.71
CA THR A 110 -13.89 5.52 -6.20
C THR A 110 -14.99 6.56 -6.45
N GLY A 111 -16.16 6.13 -6.94
CA GLY A 111 -17.36 6.95 -7.04
C GLY A 111 -17.25 8.06 -8.09
N THR A 112 -17.32 9.31 -7.65
CA THR A 112 -17.45 10.50 -8.52
C THR A 112 -16.29 10.78 -9.47
N ASP A 113 -15.12 10.14 -9.28
CA ASP A 113 -13.99 10.28 -10.20
C ASP A 113 -14.25 9.54 -11.53
N GLY A 114 -15.31 8.73 -11.60
CA GLY A 114 -15.79 8.08 -12.81
C GLY A 114 -15.13 6.73 -13.09
N SER A 115 -15.63 6.06 -14.14
CA SER A 115 -15.23 4.70 -14.48
C SER A 115 -13.75 4.56 -14.87
N SER A 116 -13.17 5.60 -15.45
CA SER A 116 -11.75 5.61 -15.83
C SER A 116 -10.78 5.60 -14.63
N ALA A 117 -11.28 5.95 -13.44
CA ALA A 117 -10.50 5.93 -12.21
C ALA A 117 -10.81 4.72 -11.31
N GLN A 118 -11.71 3.83 -11.75
CA GLN A 118 -12.15 2.65 -11.02
C GLN A 118 -11.35 1.43 -11.43
N SER A 119 -10.35 1.05 -10.63
CA SER A 119 -9.65 -0.22 -10.82
C SER A 119 -10.48 -1.37 -10.26
N ILE A 120 -10.81 -2.33 -11.10
CA ILE A 120 -11.46 -3.60 -10.72
C ILE A 120 -10.51 -4.78 -10.85
N GLU A 121 -9.39 -4.60 -11.51
CA GLU A 121 -8.40 -5.61 -11.88
C GLU A 121 -7.24 -5.72 -10.87
N ASP A 122 -6.94 -4.66 -10.13
CA ASP A 122 -5.73 -4.52 -9.32
C ASP A 122 -5.47 -5.71 -8.38
N LEU A 123 -6.45 -6.16 -7.61
CA LEU A 123 -6.29 -7.33 -6.75
C LEU A 123 -6.00 -8.60 -7.55
N GLY A 124 -6.63 -8.73 -8.73
CA GLY A 124 -6.42 -9.87 -9.63
C GLY A 124 -4.99 -9.93 -10.17
N ILE A 125 -4.52 -8.83 -10.75
CA ILE A 125 -3.18 -8.78 -11.35
C ILE A 125 -2.05 -8.95 -10.33
N TYR A 126 -2.14 -8.30 -9.16
CA TYR A 126 -1.11 -8.42 -8.12
C TYR A 126 -1.07 -9.81 -7.47
N ARG A 127 -2.20 -10.52 -7.41
CA ARG A 127 -2.24 -11.92 -6.94
C ARG A 127 -1.58 -12.91 -7.88
N THR A 128 -1.33 -12.55 -9.14
CA THR A 128 -0.59 -13.39 -10.09
C THR A 128 0.92 -13.35 -9.88
N LEU A 129 1.42 -12.35 -9.14
CA LEU A 129 2.85 -12.18 -8.93
C LEU A 129 3.37 -13.07 -7.78
N PRO A 130 4.45 -13.84 -7.99
CA PRO A 130 5.09 -14.56 -6.91
C PRO A 130 5.67 -13.59 -5.87
N ASN A 131 5.77 -14.04 -4.62
CA ASN A 131 6.31 -13.30 -3.47
C ASN A 131 5.47 -12.10 -3.00
N VAL A 132 4.53 -11.59 -3.78
CA VAL A 132 3.73 -10.42 -3.41
C VAL A 132 2.61 -10.80 -2.44
N VAL A 133 2.61 -10.17 -1.27
CA VAL A 133 1.51 -10.25 -0.30
C VAL A 133 0.44 -9.22 -0.67
N VAL A 134 -0.79 -9.67 -0.92
CA VAL A 134 -1.90 -8.80 -1.33
C VAL A 134 -2.86 -8.62 -0.17
N LEU A 135 -3.09 -7.35 0.21
CA LEU A 135 -3.94 -6.96 1.33
C LEU A 135 -5.11 -6.09 0.86
N HIS A 136 -6.30 -6.38 1.38
CA HIS A 136 -7.48 -5.54 1.22
C HIS A 136 -8.21 -5.40 2.57
N PRO A 137 -7.69 -4.55 3.46
CA PRO A 137 -8.30 -4.32 4.76
C PRO A 137 -9.67 -3.65 4.62
N CYS A 138 -10.61 -3.96 5.52
CA CYS A 138 -12.00 -3.51 5.42
C CYS A 138 -12.28 -2.18 6.14
N ASP A 139 -11.44 -1.78 7.09
CA ASP A 139 -11.57 -0.53 7.84
C ASP A 139 -10.21 0.15 8.11
N ASP A 140 -10.24 1.32 8.73
CA ASP A 140 -9.02 2.10 8.99
C ASP A 140 -8.13 1.45 10.04
N VAL A 141 -8.70 0.76 11.04
CA VAL A 141 -7.95 0.07 12.09
C VAL A 141 -7.19 -1.11 11.49
N SER A 142 -7.86 -1.98 10.74
CA SER A 142 -7.22 -3.10 10.06
C SER A 142 -6.14 -2.62 9.08
N THR A 143 -6.40 -1.52 8.36
CA THR A 143 -5.41 -0.93 7.46
C THR A 143 -4.17 -0.48 8.23
N ARG A 144 -4.35 0.25 9.33
CA ARG A 144 -3.24 0.76 10.14
C ARG A 144 -2.39 -0.38 10.70
N VAL A 145 -3.04 -1.37 11.32
CA VAL A 145 -2.34 -2.49 11.98
C VAL A 145 -1.59 -3.34 10.97
N LEU A 146 -2.23 -3.73 9.86
CA LEU A 146 -1.59 -4.56 8.83
C LEU A 146 -0.48 -3.82 8.09
N THR A 147 -0.65 -2.52 7.82
CA THR A 147 0.40 -1.71 7.17
C THR A 147 1.63 -1.57 8.07
N ASN A 148 1.46 -1.37 9.38
CA ASN A 148 2.58 -1.31 10.32
C ASN A 148 3.41 -2.61 10.33
N GLN A 149 2.78 -3.77 10.20
CA GLN A 149 3.47 -5.06 10.16
C GLN A 149 4.27 -5.29 8.87
N LEU A 150 4.02 -4.51 7.81
CA LEU A 150 4.78 -4.64 6.56
C LEU A 150 6.26 -4.29 6.72
N VAL A 151 6.62 -3.44 7.70
CA VAL A 151 8.02 -3.07 7.98
C VAL A 151 8.91 -4.31 8.19
N ASP A 152 8.36 -5.34 8.83
CA ASP A 152 9.08 -6.56 9.18
C ASP A 152 8.81 -7.72 8.20
N LEU A 153 7.98 -7.50 7.18
CA LEU A 153 7.55 -8.56 6.27
C LEU A 153 8.69 -9.15 5.43
N GLY A 154 9.67 -8.34 5.05
CA GLY A 154 10.82 -8.76 4.23
C GLY A 154 10.47 -9.23 2.81
N LYS A 155 9.24 -8.95 2.34
CA LYS A 155 8.71 -9.32 1.02
C LYS A 155 7.92 -8.17 0.41
N PRO A 156 7.76 -8.12 -0.92
CA PRO A 156 6.92 -7.10 -1.54
C PRO A 156 5.44 -7.28 -1.17
N SER A 157 4.72 -6.16 -1.10
CA SER A 157 3.29 -6.20 -0.86
C SER A 157 2.52 -5.21 -1.73
N TYR A 158 1.25 -5.53 -1.97
CA TYR A 158 0.24 -4.64 -2.52
C TYR A 158 -0.91 -4.49 -1.53
N THR A 159 -1.21 -3.25 -1.13
CA THR A 159 -2.33 -2.95 -0.24
C THR A 159 -3.36 -2.10 -0.95
N ARG A 160 -4.60 -2.58 -1.06
CA ARG A 160 -5.70 -1.80 -1.60
C ARG A 160 -6.38 -0.98 -0.51
N THR A 161 -6.57 0.32 -0.76
CA THR A 161 -7.37 1.18 0.13
C THR A 161 -8.52 1.85 -0.61
N ALA A 162 -9.55 2.26 0.14
CA ALA A 162 -10.76 2.87 -0.38
C ALA A 162 -10.82 4.37 -0.05
N ARG A 163 -11.55 5.12 -0.89
CA ARG A 163 -11.80 6.55 -0.75
C ARG A 163 -12.80 6.88 0.34
N ASN A 164 -13.94 6.17 0.33
CA ASN A 164 -15.06 6.49 1.18
C ASN A 164 -14.93 5.88 2.57
N LYS A 165 -15.68 6.42 3.51
CA LYS A 165 -15.71 5.92 4.87
C LYS A 165 -16.51 4.62 4.94
N THR A 166 -16.02 3.65 5.69
CA THR A 166 -16.67 2.39 6.03
C THR A 166 -16.90 2.29 7.53
N PRO A 167 -17.84 1.48 8.00
CA PRO A 167 -17.94 1.17 9.42
C PRO A 167 -16.63 0.57 9.95
N VAL A 168 -16.26 0.93 11.17
CA VAL A 168 -15.09 0.37 11.84
C VAL A 168 -15.51 -0.87 12.61
N PHE A 169 -14.91 -2.02 12.28
CA PHE A 169 -15.24 -3.32 12.84
C PHE A 169 -14.21 -3.82 13.84
N TYR A 170 -12.92 -3.52 13.59
CA TYR A 170 -11.81 -4.02 14.40
C TYR A 170 -11.39 -3.03 15.48
N ASP A 171 -10.82 -3.56 16.57
CA ASP A 171 -10.19 -2.75 17.62
C ASP A 171 -8.64 -2.80 17.59
N GLY A 172 -8.10 -3.58 16.66
CA GLY A 172 -6.66 -3.70 16.42
C GLY A 172 -5.95 -4.80 17.21
N ARG A 173 -6.61 -5.47 18.15
CA ARG A 173 -5.97 -6.48 19.00
C ARG A 173 -5.79 -7.84 18.34
N GLU A 174 -6.62 -8.16 17.34
CA GLU A 174 -6.73 -9.51 16.75
C GLU A 174 -6.09 -9.62 15.36
N LEU A 175 -5.49 -8.54 14.84
CA LEU A 175 -5.01 -8.48 13.48
C LEU A 175 -3.52 -8.82 13.38
N SER A 176 -3.17 -9.84 12.59
CA SER A 176 -1.80 -10.22 12.33
C SER A 176 -1.61 -10.71 10.89
N LEU A 177 -0.52 -10.27 10.24
CA LEU A 177 -0.12 -10.74 8.91
C LEU A 177 0.26 -12.22 8.91
N ILE A 178 0.68 -12.78 10.03
CA ILE A 178 1.01 -14.21 10.15
C ILE A 178 -0.22 -15.07 9.82
N HIS A 179 -1.41 -14.63 10.19
CA HIS A 179 -2.66 -15.35 9.89
C HIS A 179 -3.12 -15.18 8.43
N ILE A 180 -2.61 -14.16 7.72
CA ILE A 180 -2.99 -13.85 6.34
C ILE A 180 -1.99 -14.44 5.34
N SER A 181 -0.71 -14.51 5.72
CA SER A 181 0.38 -14.93 4.84
C SER A 181 0.65 -16.45 4.85
N GLU A 182 0.10 -17.20 5.78
CA GLU A 182 0.15 -18.66 5.70
C GLU A 182 -0.86 -19.16 4.67
N PRO A 183 -0.41 -19.77 3.56
CA PRO A 183 -1.33 -20.53 2.75
C PRO A 183 -1.90 -21.61 3.66
N THR A 184 -3.21 -21.68 3.77
CA THR A 184 -3.88 -22.83 4.37
C THR A 184 -3.25 -24.07 3.74
N ARG A 185 -2.41 -24.76 4.48
CA ARG A 185 -1.99 -26.12 4.11
C ARG A 185 -3.27 -26.94 4.12
N LEU A 186 -3.88 -27.06 2.96
CA LEU A 186 -4.80 -28.13 2.72
C LEU A 186 -3.97 -29.42 2.88
N SER A 187 -4.04 -29.99 4.07
CA SER A 187 -3.59 -31.36 4.29
C SER A 187 -4.48 -32.24 3.43
N TRP A 188 -3.94 -32.74 2.35
CA TRP A 188 -4.51 -33.84 1.58
C TRP A 188 -4.30 -35.15 2.34
#